data_fd9422489e9b968f776d5a6299e7d469
#
_entry.id   fd9422489e9b968f776d5a6299e7d469
#
_cell.length_a   1.000
_cell.length_b   1.000
_cell.length_c   1.000
_cell.angle_alpha   90.00
_cell.angle_beta   90.00
_cell.angle_gamma   90.00
#
_symmetry.space_group_name_H-M   'P 1'
#
loop_
_entity.id
_entity.type
_entity.pdbx_description
1 polymer ?
#
loop_
_entity_poly.entity_id
_entity_poly.type
_entity_poly.pdbx_seq_one_letter_code
_entity_poly.pdbx_strand_id
1 'polypeptide(L)'
;MKTYEFAGLEIRVDIFNLLFNKTMIIAYMLIALAGVGIYEIFELRYFSPAINAHSAGLDPTNPGLKEAMKLAVFGTVGEVSREVPWTLFIANYMYMIYTGSGVIFLVALAELMKFKVVEKAAAGFMALGLAMVFAGLFTIATDLNMLNMHWMLLDPNIFAGIWLMLPLYLVYIPFVLFEIYLILTKKRELARRLALPILIMSIGVDLVEYYIQARLFSMNTARHLWTEFPLLTLYFIISAFVASLGIMGVYSYLVHRKKPEYAHIMDLIRKGILFFISVLALYEIVAYLVVDKEWAFLILFGPFKYLYFLGYILLAMVLPFFLVFRPTKSYWKIVLASIFTIVGGYAGRYLFVYGGNANPMSNRFGVGYEKYDLYDIASTFNYAHPHLGEIFIVIGSIGIVLAVYKIFDSLFDIARLRDSH
;
A
#
# COMPACT_ATOMS: atom_id res chain seq x y z
N MET A 1 -14.84 -13.36 -29.67
CA MET A 1 -15.30 -12.58 -28.50
C MET A 1 -16.82 -12.62 -28.46
N LYS A 2 -17.41 -13.08 -27.35
CA LYS A 2 -18.87 -13.07 -27.14
C LYS A 2 -19.21 -11.95 -26.16
N THR A 3 -20.29 -11.25 -26.39
CA THR A 3 -20.77 -10.18 -25.52
C THR A 3 -22.08 -10.60 -24.89
N TYR A 4 -22.17 -10.49 -23.58
CA TYR A 4 -23.36 -10.79 -22.79
C TYR A 4 -23.81 -9.52 -22.06
N GLU A 5 -25.12 -9.34 -21.90
CA GLU A 5 -25.67 -8.28 -21.07
C GLU A 5 -26.24 -8.89 -19.78
N PHE A 6 -25.71 -8.46 -18.64
CA PHE A 6 -26.18 -8.91 -17.35
C PHE A 6 -26.34 -7.70 -16.40
N ALA A 7 -27.51 -7.57 -15.80
CA ALA A 7 -27.84 -6.50 -14.85
C ALA A 7 -27.56 -5.06 -15.36
N GLY A 8 -27.55 -4.86 -16.68
CA GLY A 8 -27.20 -3.57 -17.32
C GLY A 8 -25.70 -3.38 -17.58
N LEU A 9 -24.88 -4.37 -17.27
CA LEU A 9 -23.46 -4.42 -17.66
C LEU A 9 -23.28 -5.15 -18.98
N GLU A 10 -22.39 -4.65 -19.81
CA GLU A 10 -21.91 -5.33 -21.00
C GLU A 10 -20.63 -6.10 -20.66
N ILE A 11 -20.73 -7.42 -20.63
CA ILE A 11 -19.63 -8.33 -20.28
C ILE A 11 -19.07 -8.95 -21.57
N ARG A 12 -17.78 -8.75 -21.81
CA ARG A 12 -17.05 -9.31 -22.94
C ARG A 12 -16.31 -10.56 -22.49
N VAL A 13 -16.57 -11.67 -23.15
CA VAL A 13 -15.91 -12.92 -22.84
C VAL A 13 -15.06 -13.38 -24.02
N ASP A 14 -13.75 -13.22 -23.85
CA ASP A 14 -12.73 -13.77 -24.72
C ASP A 14 -11.68 -14.47 -23.85
N ILE A 15 -11.96 -15.71 -23.51
CA ILE A 15 -11.17 -16.49 -22.54
C ILE A 15 -9.71 -16.59 -22.98
N PHE A 16 -9.46 -16.76 -24.28
CA PHE A 16 -8.09 -16.91 -24.76
C PHE A 16 -7.30 -15.61 -24.58
N ASN A 17 -7.86 -14.47 -24.98
CA ASN A 17 -7.21 -13.18 -24.80
C ASN A 17 -7.14 -12.78 -23.31
N LEU A 18 -8.11 -13.19 -22.50
CA LEU A 18 -8.09 -12.98 -21.05
C LEU A 18 -6.90 -13.70 -20.40
N LEU A 19 -6.65 -14.96 -20.75
CA LEU A 19 -5.65 -15.80 -20.08
C LEU A 19 -4.25 -15.71 -20.69
N PHE A 20 -4.13 -15.49 -22.00
CA PHE A 20 -2.86 -15.65 -22.74
C PHE A 20 -2.33 -14.37 -23.38
N ASN A 21 -2.82 -13.18 -22.99
CA ASN A 21 -2.20 -11.96 -23.45
C ASN A 21 -0.85 -11.67 -22.76
N LYS A 22 -0.01 -10.81 -23.34
CA LYS A 22 1.32 -10.48 -22.83
C LYS A 22 1.31 -10.00 -21.35
N THR A 23 0.33 -9.18 -21.00
CA THR A 23 0.21 -8.66 -19.62
C THR A 23 -0.07 -9.77 -18.62
N MET A 24 -0.96 -10.72 -18.97
CA MET A 24 -1.27 -11.86 -18.09
C MET A 24 -0.08 -12.82 -17.98
N ILE A 25 0.67 -13.04 -19.07
CA ILE A 25 1.89 -13.87 -19.01
C ILE A 25 2.92 -13.24 -18.04
N ILE A 26 3.14 -11.92 -18.12
CA ILE A 26 4.00 -11.21 -17.17
C ILE A 26 3.46 -11.33 -15.75
N ALA A 27 2.15 -11.15 -15.57
CA ALA A 27 1.52 -11.30 -14.26
C ALA A 27 1.73 -12.70 -13.67
N TYR A 28 1.57 -13.75 -14.46
CA TYR A 28 1.81 -15.13 -14.00
C TYR A 28 3.26 -15.37 -13.60
N MET A 29 4.23 -14.85 -14.36
CA MET A 29 5.64 -14.97 -13.99
C MET A 29 5.94 -14.28 -12.65
N LEU A 30 5.39 -13.09 -12.44
CA LEU A 30 5.58 -12.35 -11.18
C LEU A 30 4.86 -13.04 -10.01
N ILE A 31 3.66 -13.59 -10.22
CA ILE A 31 2.92 -14.34 -9.21
C ILE A 31 3.65 -15.65 -8.88
N ALA A 32 4.22 -16.32 -9.87
CA ALA A 32 5.04 -17.51 -9.64
C ALA A 32 6.28 -17.18 -8.79
N LEU A 33 6.91 -16.01 -9.04
CA LEU A 33 8.02 -15.53 -8.21
C LEU A 33 7.57 -15.29 -6.76
N ALA A 34 6.37 -14.72 -6.55
CA ALA A 34 5.79 -14.63 -5.20
C ALA A 34 5.60 -16.01 -4.56
N GLY A 35 5.19 -17.01 -5.33
CA GLY A 35 5.08 -18.39 -4.85
C GLY A 35 6.41 -18.94 -4.32
N VAL A 36 7.52 -18.68 -5.02
CA VAL A 36 8.86 -19.00 -4.53
C VAL A 36 9.16 -18.26 -3.23
N GLY A 37 8.86 -16.96 -3.16
CA GLY A 37 9.05 -16.17 -1.95
C GLY A 37 8.23 -16.69 -0.76
N ILE A 38 6.98 -17.09 -0.98
CA ILE A 38 6.12 -17.68 0.05
C ILE A 38 6.74 -18.99 0.55
N TYR A 39 7.25 -19.84 -0.36
CA TYR A 39 7.92 -21.08 0.02
C TYR A 39 9.16 -20.82 0.89
N GLU A 40 10.03 -19.88 0.50
CA GLU A 40 11.21 -19.49 1.27
C GLU A 40 10.85 -18.98 2.69
N ILE A 41 9.84 -18.10 2.78
CA ILE A 41 9.39 -17.59 4.08
C ILE A 41 8.79 -18.70 4.95
N PHE A 42 8.04 -19.61 4.33
CA PHE A 42 7.46 -20.75 5.03
C PHE A 42 8.54 -21.71 5.56
N GLU A 43 9.55 -22.01 4.73
CA GLU A 43 10.70 -22.80 5.14
C GLU A 43 11.45 -22.17 6.31
N LEU A 44 11.71 -20.87 6.22
CA LEU A 44 12.45 -20.12 7.23
C LEU A 44 11.70 -20.02 8.57
N ARG A 45 10.37 -19.89 8.51
CA ARG A 45 9.54 -19.73 9.72
C ARG A 45 9.19 -21.05 10.41
N TYR A 46 9.00 -22.10 9.65
CA TYR A 46 8.42 -23.35 10.16
C TYR A 46 9.36 -24.55 10.07
N PHE A 47 10.08 -24.73 8.97
CA PHE A 47 10.90 -25.92 8.75
C PHE A 47 12.33 -25.78 9.27
N SER A 48 12.98 -24.65 9.05
CA SER A 48 14.37 -24.47 9.47
C SER A 48 14.58 -24.58 10.99
N PRO A 49 13.73 -24.02 11.85
CA PRO A 49 13.81 -24.26 13.28
C PRO A 49 13.59 -25.72 13.69
N ALA A 50 12.67 -26.43 13.02
CA ALA A 50 12.40 -27.83 13.31
C ALA A 50 13.58 -28.73 12.88
N ILE A 51 14.17 -28.47 11.70
CA ILE A 51 15.34 -29.21 11.21
C ILE A 51 16.56 -28.94 12.08
N ASN A 52 16.78 -27.68 12.50
CA ASN A 52 17.88 -27.31 13.38
C ASN A 52 17.74 -27.95 14.75
N ALA A 53 16.54 -28.04 15.31
CA ALA A 53 16.26 -28.74 16.54
C ALA A 53 16.54 -30.26 16.42
N HIS A 54 16.17 -30.87 15.31
CA HIS A 54 16.45 -32.27 15.02
C HIS A 54 17.95 -32.52 14.81
N SER A 55 18.64 -31.68 14.05
CA SER A 55 20.10 -31.80 13.85
C SER A 55 20.91 -31.52 15.13
N ALA A 56 20.35 -30.80 16.08
CA ALA A 56 20.92 -30.61 17.42
C ALA A 56 20.69 -31.82 18.35
N GLY A 57 20.17 -32.94 17.85
CA GLY A 57 19.95 -34.15 18.65
C GLY A 57 18.74 -34.13 19.56
N LEU A 58 17.83 -33.17 19.36
CA LEU A 58 16.59 -33.12 20.11
C LEU A 58 15.60 -34.15 19.57
N ASP A 59 15.19 -35.06 20.42
CA ASP A 59 14.21 -36.12 20.09
C ASP A 59 12.87 -35.48 19.69
N PRO A 60 12.34 -35.74 18.50
CA PRO A 60 11.03 -35.27 18.05
C PRO A 60 9.87 -35.73 18.94
N THR A 61 10.08 -36.75 19.77
CA THR A 61 9.11 -37.21 20.77
C THR A 61 9.20 -36.41 22.08
N ASN A 62 10.25 -35.60 22.25
CA ASN A 62 10.44 -34.78 23.44
C ASN A 62 9.29 -33.75 23.56
N PRO A 63 8.59 -33.70 24.71
CA PRO A 63 7.53 -32.74 24.96
C PRO A 63 7.96 -31.29 24.73
N GLY A 64 9.20 -30.93 25.06
CA GLY A 64 9.76 -29.60 24.86
C GLY A 64 9.95 -29.25 23.39
N LEU A 65 10.35 -30.20 22.54
CA LEU A 65 10.44 -29.99 21.10
C LEU A 65 9.04 -29.85 20.48
N LYS A 66 8.07 -30.65 20.92
CA LYS A 66 6.68 -30.57 20.50
C LYS A 66 6.05 -29.23 20.88
N GLU A 67 6.39 -28.71 22.05
CA GLU A 67 5.97 -27.38 22.50
C GLU A 67 6.66 -26.27 21.69
N ALA A 68 7.96 -26.38 21.44
CA ALA A 68 8.70 -25.46 20.58
C ALA A 68 8.18 -25.46 19.14
N MET A 69 7.83 -26.62 18.59
CA MET A 69 7.19 -26.73 17.27
C MET A 69 5.78 -26.11 17.26
N LYS A 70 4.98 -26.35 18.31
CA LYS A 70 3.69 -25.68 18.48
C LYS A 70 3.87 -24.16 18.53
N LEU A 71 4.82 -23.70 19.32
CA LEU A 71 5.16 -22.28 19.46
C LEU A 71 5.63 -21.67 18.13
N ALA A 72 6.46 -22.37 17.37
CA ALA A 72 6.90 -21.95 16.04
C ALA A 72 5.73 -21.90 15.04
N VAL A 73 4.84 -22.88 15.07
CA VAL A 73 3.71 -23.02 14.15
C VAL A 73 2.54 -22.11 14.53
N PHE A 74 2.22 -22.02 15.81
CA PHE A 74 1.03 -21.31 16.30
C PHE A 74 1.31 -19.91 16.85
N GLY A 75 2.58 -19.49 16.87
CA GLY A 75 2.96 -18.10 17.17
C GLY A 75 2.61 -17.61 18.55
N THR A 76 2.40 -18.52 19.49
CA THR A 76 2.15 -18.12 20.87
C THR A 76 3.40 -18.22 21.70
N VAL A 77 3.70 -17.17 22.31
CA VAL A 77 4.17 -16.95 23.66
C VAL A 77 5.63 -16.64 23.82
N GLY A 78 5.79 -15.52 24.28
CA GLY A 78 6.27 -15.12 25.59
C GLY A 78 7.74 -14.84 25.67
N GLU A 79 8.62 -15.34 24.87
CA GLU A 79 10.04 -15.01 25.02
C GLU A 79 10.81 -14.83 23.70
N VAL A 80 10.25 -15.19 22.58
CA VAL A 80 10.80 -14.84 21.28
C VAL A 80 9.99 -13.69 20.71
N SER A 81 10.10 -12.53 21.35
CA SER A 81 9.64 -11.30 20.73
C SER A 81 10.47 -11.08 19.46
N ARG A 82 9.83 -11.01 18.29
CA ARG A 82 10.48 -10.48 17.08
C ARG A 82 10.99 -9.09 17.46
N GLU A 83 12.30 -8.88 17.43
CA GLU A 83 12.87 -7.55 17.64
C GLU A 83 12.37 -6.56 16.59
N VAL A 84 12.02 -7.07 15.41
CA VAL A 84 11.44 -6.31 14.30
C VAL A 84 10.09 -6.93 13.95
N PRO A 85 8.97 -6.45 14.52
CA PRO A 85 7.66 -7.05 14.32
C PRO A 85 7.14 -6.84 12.90
N TRP A 86 7.51 -5.76 12.23
CA TRP A 86 7.00 -5.38 10.91
C TRP A 86 8.15 -5.21 9.91
N THR A 87 8.01 -5.91 8.78
CA THR A 87 9.03 -6.05 7.75
C THR A 87 8.59 -5.39 6.43
N LEU A 88 9.21 -5.80 5.33
CA LEU A 88 8.88 -5.34 3.98
C LEU A 88 7.41 -5.60 3.60
N PHE A 89 6.79 -6.63 4.16
CA PHE A 89 5.37 -6.92 3.97
C PHE A 89 4.49 -5.75 4.38
N ILE A 90 4.73 -5.18 5.57
CA ILE A 90 3.95 -4.05 6.08
C ILE A 90 4.21 -2.80 5.24
N ALA A 91 5.47 -2.53 4.86
CA ALA A 91 5.80 -1.39 4.01
C ALA A 91 5.08 -1.48 2.66
N ASN A 92 5.10 -2.67 2.02
CA ASN A 92 4.42 -2.89 0.75
C ASN A 92 2.89 -2.90 0.87
N TYR A 93 2.36 -3.55 1.90
CA TYR A 93 0.94 -3.53 2.22
C TYR A 93 0.42 -2.09 2.34
N MET A 94 1.06 -1.29 3.19
CA MET A 94 0.71 0.12 3.36
C MET A 94 0.81 0.90 2.05
N TYR A 95 1.88 0.69 1.30
CA TYR A 95 2.06 1.38 0.03
C TYR A 95 0.96 1.04 -0.98
N MET A 96 0.71 -0.24 -1.20
CA MET A 96 -0.27 -0.72 -2.17
C MET A 96 -1.69 -0.30 -1.79
N ILE A 97 -2.08 -0.50 -0.54
CA ILE A 97 -3.43 -0.16 -0.09
C ILE A 97 -3.65 1.35 -0.08
N TYR A 98 -2.75 2.12 0.54
CA TYR A 98 -2.95 3.57 0.60
C TYR A 98 -2.89 4.23 -0.78
N THR A 99 -2.01 3.76 -1.66
CA THR A 99 -1.98 4.28 -3.02
C THR A 99 -3.23 3.86 -3.79
N GLY A 100 -3.70 2.62 -3.60
CA GLY A 100 -4.91 2.12 -4.23
C GLY A 100 -6.16 2.85 -3.76
N SER A 101 -6.38 2.95 -2.45
CA SER A 101 -7.51 3.71 -1.87
C SER A 101 -7.39 5.20 -2.17
N GLY A 102 -6.18 5.75 -2.19
CA GLY A 102 -5.94 7.13 -2.58
C GLY A 102 -6.31 7.42 -4.04
N VAL A 103 -6.12 6.48 -4.98
CA VAL A 103 -6.63 6.60 -6.35
C VAL A 103 -8.15 6.66 -6.35
N ILE A 104 -8.81 5.75 -5.63
CA ILE A 104 -10.28 5.67 -5.54
C ILE A 104 -10.82 6.95 -4.90
N PHE A 105 -10.24 7.39 -3.79
CA PHE A 105 -10.61 8.62 -3.11
C PHE A 105 -10.46 9.87 -4.00
N LEU A 106 -9.35 9.99 -4.73
CA LEU A 106 -9.13 11.12 -5.66
C LEU A 106 -10.13 11.12 -6.81
N VAL A 107 -10.54 9.95 -7.30
CA VAL A 107 -11.60 9.84 -8.32
C VAL A 107 -12.94 10.28 -7.73
N ALA A 108 -13.32 9.78 -6.56
CA ALA A 108 -14.55 10.17 -5.88
C ALA A 108 -14.59 11.70 -5.61
N LEU A 109 -13.46 12.26 -5.16
CA LEU A 109 -13.34 13.70 -4.94
C LEU A 109 -13.45 14.49 -6.24
N ALA A 110 -12.84 14.01 -7.32
CA ALA A 110 -12.92 14.63 -8.64
C ALA A 110 -14.34 14.60 -9.21
N GLU A 111 -15.07 13.52 -9.00
CA GLU A 111 -16.50 13.42 -9.37
C GLU A 111 -17.35 14.38 -8.55
N LEU A 112 -17.14 14.46 -7.23
CA LEU A 112 -17.82 15.43 -6.37
C LEU A 112 -17.56 16.88 -6.80
N MET A 113 -16.32 17.18 -7.23
CA MET A 113 -15.91 18.48 -7.75
C MET A 113 -16.30 18.69 -9.23
N LYS A 114 -16.93 17.70 -9.86
CA LYS A 114 -17.38 17.72 -11.27
C LYS A 114 -16.25 17.91 -12.28
N PHE A 115 -15.11 17.27 -12.05
CA PHE A 115 -14.01 17.23 -13.00
C PHE A 115 -14.28 16.18 -14.11
N LYS A 116 -15.11 16.57 -15.10
CA LYS A 116 -15.60 15.71 -16.19
C LYS A 116 -14.53 14.86 -16.88
N VAL A 117 -13.30 15.34 -16.92
CA VAL A 117 -12.19 14.61 -17.57
C VAL A 117 -11.76 13.39 -16.75
N VAL A 118 -11.78 13.50 -15.41
CA VAL A 118 -11.50 12.37 -14.52
C VAL A 118 -12.67 11.40 -14.50
N GLU A 119 -13.91 11.92 -14.46
CA GLU A 119 -15.13 11.10 -14.55
C GLU A 119 -15.10 10.16 -15.77
N LYS A 120 -14.63 10.65 -16.93
CA LYS A 120 -14.50 9.82 -18.13
C LYS A 120 -13.52 8.63 -17.97
N ALA A 121 -12.49 8.79 -17.16
CA ALA A 121 -11.47 7.76 -16.91
C ALA A 121 -11.70 7.00 -15.57
N ALA A 122 -12.76 7.32 -14.85
CA ALA A 122 -13.02 6.86 -13.48
C ALA A 122 -12.98 5.32 -13.37
N ALA A 123 -13.67 4.60 -14.26
CA ALA A 123 -13.69 3.13 -14.24
C ALA A 123 -12.30 2.50 -14.29
N GLY A 124 -11.41 3.04 -15.14
CA GLY A 124 -10.04 2.56 -15.27
C GLY A 124 -9.19 2.85 -14.04
N PHE A 125 -9.30 4.06 -13.49
CA PHE A 125 -8.60 4.45 -12.28
C PHE A 125 -9.08 3.66 -11.06
N MET A 126 -10.39 3.52 -10.86
CA MET A 126 -10.95 2.77 -9.73
C MET A 126 -10.60 1.30 -9.79
N ALA A 127 -10.66 0.67 -10.96
CA ALA A 127 -10.25 -0.72 -11.12
C ALA A 127 -8.75 -0.92 -10.86
N LEU A 128 -7.90 0.06 -11.24
CA LEU A 128 -6.49 0.04 -10.91
C LEU A 128 -6.27 0.20 -9.40
N GLY A 129 -6.95 1.13 -8.75
CA GLY A 129 -6.92 1.30 -7.31
C GLY A 129 -7.33 0.02 -6.57
N LEU A 130 -8.44 -0.60 -6.98
CA LEU A 130 -8.89 -1.86 -6.42
C LEU A 130 -7.90 -3.00 -6.63
N ALA A 131 -7.25 -3.07 -7.80
CA ALA A 131 -6.19 -4.04 -8.07
C ALA A 131 -4.99 -3.87 -7.12
N MET A 132 -4.63 -2.63 -6.78
CA MET A 132 -3.59 -2.34 -5.79
C MET A 132 -4.04 -2.72 -4.37
N VAL A 133 -5.29 -2.51 -4.01
CA VAL A 133 -5.84 -2.97 -2.72
C VAL A 133 -5.73 -4.49 -2.60
N PHE A 134 -6.09 -5.25 -3.64
CA PHE A 134 -5.90 -6.71 -3.65
C PHE A 134 -4.44 -7.14 -3.54
N ALA A 135 -3.52 -6.41 -4.18
CA ALA A 135 -2.08 -6.69 -4.06
C ALA A 135 -1.56 -6.42 -2.64
N GLY A 136 -2.03 -5.36 -1.99
CA GLY A 136 -1.73 -5.08 -0.59
C GLY A 136 -2.27 -6.15 0.35
N LEU A 137 -3.53 -6.55 0.18
CA LEU A 137 -4.14 -7.63 0.97
C LEU A 137 -3.42 -8.96 0.77
N PHE A 138 -3.01 -9.28 -0.46
CA PHE A 138 -2.16 -10.44 -0.72
C PHE A 138 -0.86 -10.38 0.08
N THR A 139 -0.18 -9.23 0.07
CA THR A 139 1.09 -9.08 0.79
C THR A 139 0.92 -9.26 2.29
N ILE A 140 -0.09 -8.64 2.91
CA ILE A 140 -0.31 -8.79 4.34
C ILE A 140 -0.75 -10.21 4.71
N ALA A 141 -1.51 -10.88 3.86
CA ALA A 141 -1.92 -12.27 4.06
C ALA A 141 -0.71 -13.21 4.13
N THR A 142 0.38 -12.92 3.42
CA THR A 142 1.62 -13.71 3.50
C THR A 142 2.44 -13.44 4.76
N ASP A 143 2.26 -12.29 5.42
CA ASP A 143 2.91 -11.96 6.70
C ASP A 143 2.14 -12.49 7.91
N LEU A 144 0.81 -12.44 7.85
CA LEU A 144 -0.03 -12.96 8.91
C LEU A 144 0.22 -14.46 9.08
N ASN A 145 0.29 -14.91 10.35
CA ASN A 145 0.33 -16.33 10.62
C ASN A 145 -1.03 -16.95 10.23
N MET A 146 -1.12 -17.39 8.97
CA MET A 146 -2.35 -17.90 8.37
C MET A 146 -3.00 -19.02 9.20
N LEU A 147 -2.19 -19.80 9.91
CA LEU A 147 -2.68 -20.87 10.79
C LEU A 147 -3.43 -20.33 12.01
N ASN A 148 -3.15 -19.09 12.41
CA ASN A 148 -3.80 -18.43 13.55
C ASN A 148 -4.89 -17.44 13.12
N MET A 149 -5.05 -17.17 11.82
CA MET A 149 -6.07 -16.23 11.34
C MET A 149 -7.50 -16.63 11.71
N HIS A 150 -7.76 -17.92 11.85
CA HIS A 150 -9.07 -18.43 12.27
C HIS A 150 -9.45 -17.94 13.68
N TRP A 151 -8.50 -17.74 14.58
CA TRP A 151 -8.77 -17.20 15.92
C TRP A 151 -9.28 -15.77 15.88
N MET A 152 -8.83 -14.96 14.94
CA MET A 152 -9.34 -13.60 14.75
C MET A 152 -10.82 -13.59 14.39
N LEU A 153 -11.32 -14.66 13.74
CA LEU A 153 -12.73 -14.81 13.37
C LEU A 153 -13.55 -15.42 14.49
N LEU A 154 -12.98 -16.38 15.24
CA LEU A 154 -13.68 -17.12 16.29
C LEU A 154 -13.73 -16.39 17.63
N ASP A 155 -12.70 -15.57 17.91
CA ASP A 155 -12.62 -14.75 19.13
C ASP A 155 -12.33 -13.28 18.77
N PRO A 156 -13.32 -12.55 18.24
CA PRO A 156 -13.16 -11.22 17.70
C PRO A 156 -12.93 -10.19 18.81
N ASN A 157 -11.76 -9.56 18.82
CA ASN A 157 -11.54 -8.38 19.65
C ASN A 157 -11.92 -7.11 18.87
N ILE A 158 -13.17 -6.69 18.98
CA ILE A 158 -13.73 -5.52 18.26
C ILE A 158 -13.06 -4.20 18.62
N PHE A 159 -12.28 -4.13 19.70
CA PHE A 159 -11.51 -2.94 20.10
C PHE A 159 -10.10 -2.94 19.55
N ALA A 160 -9.61 -4.07 19.02
CA ALA A 160 -8.29 -4.14 18.41
C ALA A 160 -8.33 -3.58 16.99
N GLY A 161 -7.49 -2.57 16.72
CA GLY A 161 -7.39 -1.96 15.39
C GLY A 161 -7.07 -2.98 14.30
N ILE A 162 -6.25 -3.98 14.61
CA ILE A 162 -5.89 -5.05 13.66
C ILE A 162 -7.11 -5.91 13.26
N TRP A 163 -8.01 -6.19 14.22
CA TRP A 163 -9.24 -6.93 13.94
C TRP A 163 -10.21 -6.11 13.08
N LEU A 164 -10.32 -4.79 13.34
CA LEU A 164 -11.20 -3.90 12.59
C LEU A 164 -10.84 -3.80 11.11
N MET A 165 -9.60 -4.11 10.73
CA MET A 165 -9.19 -4.12 9.32
C MET A 165 -9.96 -5.15 8.49
N LEU A 166 -10.23 -6.34 9.05
CA LEU A 166 -10.94 -7.39 8.32
C LEU A 166 -12.36 -6.97 7.91
N PRO A 167 -13.26 -6.59 8.85
CA PRO A 167 -14.60 -6.14 8.47
C PRO A 167 -14.59 -4.87 7.61
N LEU A 168 -13.59 -3.99 7.80
CA LEU A 168 -13.45 -2.81 6.96
C LEU A 168 -13.29 -3.18 5.49
N TYR A 169 -12.37 -4.09 5.15
CA TYR A 169 -12.17 -4.51 3.75
C TYR A 169 -13.33 -5.36 3.21
N LEU A 170 -14.03 -6.10 4.06
CA LEU A 170 -15.24 -6.82 3.68
C LEU A 170 -16.38 -5.85 3.28
N VAL A 171 -16.38 -4.64 3.78
CA VAL A 171 -17.32 -3.57 3.38
C VAL A 171 -16.76 -2.76 2.22
N TYR A 172 -15.49 -2.37 2.29
CA TYR A 172 -14.82 -1.50 1.33
C TYR A 172 -14.82 -2.07 -0.09
N ILE A 173 -14.37 -3.32 -0.26
CA ILE A 173 -14.25 -3.94 -1.58
C ILE A 173 -15.60 -4.05 -2.31
N PRO A 174 -16.69 -4.58 -1.71
CA PRO A 174 -18.00 -4.55 -2.33
C PRO A 174 -18.49 -3.15 -2.66
N PHE A 175 -18.15 -2.17 -1.84
CA PHE A 175 -18.53 -0.78 -2.05
C PHE A 175 -17.88 -0.23 -3.33
N VAL A 176 -16.57 -0.37 -3.46
CA VAL A 176 -15.81 0.05 -4.66
C VAL A 176 -16.28 -0.70 -5.91
N LEU A 177 -16.55 -1.99 -5.79
CA LEU A 177 -17.13 -2.78 -6.89
C LEU A 177 -18.50 -2.23 -7.30
N PHE A 178 -19.32 -1.80 -6.35
CA PHE A 178 -20.61 -1.20 -6.63
C PHE A 178 -20.48 0.18 -7.30
N GLU A 179 -19.51 1.00 -6.90
CA GLU A 179 -19.20 2.26 -7.61
C GLU A 179 -18.76 2.00 -9.07
N ILE A 180 -17.85 1.06 -9.27
CA ILE A 180 -17.44 0.64 -10.62
C ILE A 180 -18.68 0.17 -11.42
N TYR A 181 -19.57 -0.61 -10.78
CA TYR A 181 -20.81 -1.04 -11.40
C TYR A 181 -21.68 0.17 -11.83
N LEU A 182 -21.85 1.17 -10.98
CA LEU A 182 -22.63 2.37 -11.31
C LEU A 182 -22.06 3.14 -12.50
N ILE A 183 -20.73 3.24 -12.58
CA ILE A 183 -20.03 3.90 -13.70
C ILE A 183 -20.22 3.12 -15.00
N LEU A 184 -20.22 1.80 -14.93
CA LEU A 184 -20.27 0.92 -16.09
C LEU A 184 -21.68 0.60 -16.59
N THR A 185 -22.70 0.73 -15.71
CA THR A 185 -24.06 0.31 -16.03
C THR A 185 -24.74 1.21 -17.07
N LYS A 186 -25.54 0.59 -17.92
CA LYS A 186 -26.44 1.30 -18.83
C LYS A 186 -27.67 1.90 -18.13
N LYS A 187 -27.89 1.58 -16.87
CA LYS A 187 -29.02 2.08 -16.05
C LYS A 187 -28.72 3.48 -15.52
N ARG A 188 -28.63 4.47 -16.40
CA ARG A 188 -28.21 5.85 -16.08
C ARG A 188 -29.05 6.52 -14.97
N GLU A 189 -30.34 6.25 -14.91
CA GLU A 189 -31.23 6.82 -13.88
C GLU A 189 -30.88 6.29 -12.49
N LEU A 190 -30.61 4.99 -12.35
CA LEU A 190 -30.16 4.40 -11.09
C LEU A 190 -28.79 4.97 -10.69
N ALA A 191 -27.85 5.01 -11.61
CA ALA A 191 -26.52 5.56 -11.37
C ALA A 191 -26.59 7.01 -10.89
N ARG A 192 -27.37 7.86 -11.56
CA ARG A 192 -27.54 9.26 -11.17
C ARG A 192 -28.17 9.45 -9.79
N ARG A 193 -29.14 8.62 -9.40
CA ARG A 193 -29.79 8.70 -8.07
C ARG A 193 -28.86 8.28 -6.94
N LEU A 194 -28.01 7.28 -7.18
CA LEU A 194 -27.15 6.70 -6.16
C LEU A 194 -25.74 7.32 -6.11
N ALA A 195 -25.31 8.06 -7.14
CA ALA A 195 -23.96 8.60 -7.25
C ALA A 195 -23.54 9.39 -6.00
N LEU A 196 -24.30 10.43 -5.63
CA LEU A 196 -23.92 11.29 -4.51
C LEU A 196 -23.88 10.57 -3.15
N PRO A 197 -24.91 9.79 -2.73
CA PRO A 197 -24.83 9.01 -1.50
C PRO A 197 -23.63 8.06 -1.47
N ILE A 198 -23.35 7.38 -2.58
CA ILE A 198 -22.26 6.43 -2.68
C ILE A 198 -20.90 7.13 -2.58
N LEU A 199 -20.70 8.25 -3.28
CA LEU A 199 -19.47 9.05 -3.19
C LEU A 199 -19.19 9.53 -1.76
N ILE A 200 -20.22 10.02 -1.06
CA ILE A 200 -20.06 10.47 0.34
C ILE A 200 -19.65 9.30 1.23
N MET A 201 -20.28 8.14 1.04
CA MET A 201 -19.99 6.94 1.83
C MET A 201 -18.58 6.40 1.49
N SER A 202 -18.18 6.40 0.23
CA SER A 202 -16.84 5.97 -0.22
C SER A 202 -15.76 6.83 0.45
N ILE A 203 -15.87 8.14 0.36
CA ILE A 203 -14.96 9.07 1.04
C ILE A 203 -14.93 8.80 2.56
N GLY A 204 -16.09 8.55 3.16
CA GLY A 204 -16.20 8.24 4.59
C GLY A 204 -15.47 6.96 4.97
N VAL A 205 -15.59 5.90 4.17
CA VAL A 205 -14.92 4.61 4.38
C VAL A 205 -13.40 4.75 4.21
N ASP A 206 -12.95 5.46 3.18
CA ASP A 206 -11.54 5.76 2.97
C ASP A 206 -10.93 6.50 4.17
N LEU A 207 -11.61 7.53 4.69
CA LEU A 207 -11.15 8.27 5.88
C LEU A 207 -11.06 7.38 7.12
N VAL A 208 -12.03 6.48 7.31
CA VAL A 208 -12.01 5.51 8.42
C VAL A 208 -10.84 4.54 8.26
N GLU A 209 -10.56 4.08 7.03
CA GLU A 209 -9.41 3.22 6.74
C GLU A 209 -8.10 3.89 7.16
N TYR A 210 -7.83 5.10 6.70
CA TYR A 210 -6.63 5.85 7.06
C TYR A 210 -6.50 6.09 8.56
N TYR A 211 -7.63 6.39 9.22
CA TYR A 211 -7.66 6.59 10.67
C TYR A 211 -7.33 5.32 11.46
N ILE A 212 -7.96 4.20 11.12
CA ILE A 212 -7.72 2.92 11.82
C ILE A 212 -6.26 2.49 11.64
N GLN A 213 -5.72 2.64 10.46
CA GLN A 213 -4.32 2.29 10.20
C GLN A 213 -3.35 3.22 10.93
N ALA A 214 -3.58 4.52 10.95
CA ALA A 214 -2.78 5.45 11.73
C ALA A 214 -2.81 5.11 13.21
N ARG A 215 -3.98 4.77 13.73
CA ARG A 215 -4.16 4.33 15.13
C ARG A 215 -3.36 3.06 15.44
N LEU A 216 -3.33 2.09 14.53
CA LEU A 216 -2.54 0.87 14.67
C LEU A 216 -1.05 1.17 14.95
N PHE A 217 -0.48 2.11 14.22
CA PHE A 217 0.90 2.53 14.42
C PHE A 217 1.08 3.33 15.71
N SER A 218 0.22 4.32 15.95
CA SER A 218 0.32 5.20 17.11
C SER A 218 0.06 4.49 18.46
N MET A 219 -0.57 3.33 18.46
CA MET A 219 -0.74 2.50 19.65
C MET A 219 0.55 1.79 20.09
N ASN A 220 1.57 1.74 19.24
CA ASN A 220 2.87 1.16 19.53
C ASN A 220 3.75 2.14 20.32
N THR A 221 3.41 2.38 21.56
CA THR A 221 4.04 3.41 22.43
C THR A 221 5.55 3.25 22.59
N ALA A 222 6.08 2.04 22.39
CA ALA A 222 7.52 1.79 22.40
C ALA A 222 8.24 2.24 21.11
N ARG A 223 7.51 2.71 20.09
CA ARG A 223 8.04 3.13 18.81
C ARG A 223 7.77 4.64 18.60
N HIS A 224 8.64 5.46 19.16
CA HIS A 224 8.47 6.92 19.19
C HIS A 224 8.22 7.54 17.82
N LEU A 225 8.90 7.08 16.76
CA LEU A 225 8.65 7.58 15.42
C LEU A 225 7.16 7.47 15.02
N TRP A 226 6.48 6.40 15.44
CA TRP A 226 5.08 6.20 15.10
C TRP A 226 4.10 6.92 16.04
N THR A 227 4.51 7.15 17.29
CA THR A 227 3.65 7.77 18.31
C THR A 227 3.77 9.28 18.36
N GLU A 228 4.93 9.81 18.04
CA GLU A 228 5.23 11.24 18.17
C GLU A 228 4.95 12.03 16.91
N PHE A 229 4.82 11.36 15.73
CA PHE A 229 4.43 12.05 14.52
C PHE A 229 3.01 12.63 14.65
N PRO A 230 2.85 13.95 14.56
CA PRO A 230 1.56 14.59 14.75
C PRO A 230 0.61 14.24 13.60
N LEU A 231 -0.66 13.98 13.95
CA LEU A 231 -1.71 13.75 12.96
C LEU A 231 -1.33 12.71 11.89
N LEU A 232 -0.86 11.54 12.30
CA LEU A 232 -0.38 10.47 11.42
C LEU A 232 -1.39 10.10 10.31
N THR A 233 -2.70 10.19 10.60
CA THR A 233 -3.76 10.02 9.60
C THR A 233 -3.61 11.00 8.44
N LEU A 234 -3.34 12.26 8.74
CA LEU A 234 -3.16 13.30 7.72
C LEU A 234 -1.91 13.02 6.86
N TYR A 235 -0.82 12.61 7.49
CA TYR A 235 0.38 12.17 6.78
C TYR A 235 0.09 11.04 5.80
N PHE A 236 -0.67 10.03 6.24
CA PHE A 236 -1.01 8.90 5.39
C PHE A 236 -1.86 9.31 4.19
N ILE A 237 -2.86 10.16 4.38
CA ILE A 237 -3.71 10.68 3.30
C ILE A 237 -2.88 11.47 2.29
N ILE A 238 -2.13 12.48 2.75
CA ILE A 238 -1.39 13.37 1.85
C ILE A 238 -0.34 12.59 1.05
N SER A 239 0.45 11.74 1.72
CA SER A 239 1.49 10.95 1.07
C SER A 239 0.92 9.88 0.14
N ALA A 240 -0.26 9.33 0.44
CA ALA A 240 -1.00 8.45 -0.45
C ALA A 240 -1.41 9.19 -1.74
N PHE A 241 -1.97 10.39 -1.63
CA PHE A 241 -2.40 11.16 -2.80
C PHE A 241 -1.25 11.52 -3.74
N VAL A 242 -0.06 11.81 -3.20
CA VAL A 242 1.14 12.03 -4.04
C VAL A 242 1.47 10.78 -4.86
N ALA A 243 1.52 9.60 -4.22
CA ALA A 243 1.79 8.34 -4.91
C ALA A 243 0.66 7.95 -5.89
N SER A 244 -0.59 8.16 -5.48
CA SER A 244 -1.78 7.87 -6.30
C SER A 244 -1.81 8.69 -7.59
N LEU A 245 -1.51 9.98 -7.51
CA LEU A 245 -1.39 10.84 -8.70
C LEU A 245 -0.24 10.37 -9.61
N GLY A 246 0.85 9.88 -9.02
CA GLY A 246 1.91 9.23 -9.79
C GLY A 246 1.41 8.01 -10.57
N ILE A 247 0.70 7.10 -9.91
CA ILE A 247 0.09 5.92 -10.54
C ILE A 247 -0.90 6.34 -11.63
N MET A 248 -1.78 7.31 -11.36
CA MET A 248 -2.73 7.83 -12.36
C MET A 248 -2.01 8.44 -13.57
N GLY A 249 -0.87 9.11 -13.35
CA GLY A 249 -0.07 9.72 -14.42
C GLY A 249 0.57 8.66 -15.34
N VAL A 250 1.21 7.65 -14.77
CA VAL A 250 1.79 6.54 -15.54
C VAL A 250 0.69 5.76 -16.26
N TYR A 251 -0.40 5.44 -15.59
CA TYR A 251 -1.55 4.77 -16.20
C TYR A 251 -2.11 5.55 -17.38
N SER A 252 -2.34 6.86 -17.21
CA SER A 252 -2.87 7.72 -18.29
C SER A 252 -1.94 7.76 -19.49
N TYR A 253 -0.64 7.77 -19.29
CA TYR A 253 0.33 7.67 -20.38
C TYR A 253 0.25 6.33 -21.11
N LEU A 254 0.15 5.24 -20.39
CA LEU A 254 0.12 3.90 -20.99
C LEU A 254 -1.20 3.65 -21.75
N VAL A 255 -2.32 4.09 -21.21
CA VAL A 255 -3.67 3.74 -21.70
C VAL A 255 -4.29 4.84 -22.54
N HIS A 256 -4.15 6.11 -22.15
CA HIS A 256 -4.89 7.22 -22.74
C HIS A 256 -4.08 8.12 -23.68
N ARG A 257 -2.76 7.91 -23.86
CA ARG A 257 -1.88 8.82 -24.64
C ARG A 257 -2.36 9.15 -26.07
N LYS A 258 -3.18 8.29 -26.66
CA LYS A 258 -3.73 8.48 -28.03
C LYS A 258 -5.13 9.10 -28.01
N LYS A 259 -5.69 9.42 -26.85
CA LYS A 259 -7.03 9.97 -26.70
C LYS A 259 -6.98 11.50 -26.63
N PRO A 260 -8.01 12.21 -27.13
CA PRO A 260 -8.03 13.68 -27.12
C PRO A 260 -8.03 14.27 -25.69
N GLU A 261 -8.63 13.58 -24.73
CA GLU A 261 -8.70 13.99 -23.34
C GLU A 261 -7.37 13.88 -22.57
N TYR A 262 -6.39 13.16 -23.13
CA TYR A 262 -5.10 12.90 -22.49
C TYR A 262 -4.40 14.17 -21.98
N ALA A 263 -4.41 15.22 -22.80
CA ALA A 263 -3.77 16.49 -22.43
C ALA A 263 -4.38 17.11 -21.16
N HIS A 264 -5.71 17.05 -21.04
CA HIS A 264 -6.42 17.60 -19.88
C HIS A 264 -6.23 16.73 -18.63
N ILE A 265 -6.25 15.40 -18.79
CA ILE A 265 -5.96 14.46 -17.69
C ILE A 265 -4.55 14.74 -17.14
N MET A 266 -3.55 14.83 -18.01
CA MET A 266 -2.16 15.06 -17.59
C MET A 266 -1.94 16.44 -16.97
N ASP A 267 -2.62 17.50 -17.41
CA ASP A 267 -2.53 18.81 -16.78
C ASP A 267 -3.16 18.80 -15.39
N LEU A 268 -4.27 18.12 -15.20
CA LEU A 268 -4.90 17.97 -13.90
C LEU A 268 -4.01 17.17 -12.93
N ILE A 269 -3.43 16.05 -13.39
CA ILE A 269 -2.47 15.26 -12.61
C ILE A 269 -1.24 16.12 -12.24
N ARG A 270 -0.72 16.90 -13.18
CA ARG A 270 0.39 17.83 -12.92
C ARG A 270 0.06 18.81 -11.78
N LYS A 271 -1.11 19.45 -11.85
CA LYS A 271 -1.58 20.39 -10.80
C LYS A 271 -1.77 19.69 -9.47
N GLY A 272 -2.34 18.46 -9.48
CA GLY A 272 -2.51 17.65 -8.29
C GLY A 272 -1.17 17.26 -7.65
N ILE A 273 -0.21 16.77 -8.44
CA ILE A 273 1.14 16.46 -7.97
C ILE A 273 1.77 17.70 -7.32
N LEU A 274 1.74 18.84 -7.99
CA LEU A 274 2.30 20.09 -7.47
C LEU A 274 1.67 20.49 -6.13
N PHE A 275 0.33 20.44 -6.06
CA PHE A 275 -0.41 20.79 -4.86
C PHE A 275 -0.08 19.86 -3.68
N PHE A 276 -0.22 18.54 -3.87
CA PHE A 276 -0.04 17.59 -2.77
C PHE A 276 1.41 17.43 -2.34
N ILE A 277 2.38 17.59 -3.25
CA ILE A 277 3.80 17.66 -2.86
C ILE A 277 4.06 18.88 -1.98
N SER A 278 3.48 20.06 -2.32
CA SER A 278 3.65 21.26 -1.51
C SER A 278 3.04 21.08 -0.11
N VAL A 279 1.86 20.47 -0.03
CA VAL A 279 1.21 20.17 1.26
C VAL A 279 2.02 19.14 2.05
N LEU A 280 2.56 18.09 1.39
CA LEU A 280 3.39 17.09 2.04
C LEU A 280 4.70 17.68 2.56
N ALA A 281 5.35 18.52 1.78
CA ALA A 281 6.58 19.21 2.21
C ALA A 281 6.31 20.12 3.42
N LEU A 282 5.20 20.85 3.41
CA LEU A 282 4.79 21.66 4.56
C LEU A 282 4.52 20.79 5.79
N TYR A 283 3.82 19.66 5.61
CA TYR A 283 3.56 18.72 6.69
C TYR A 283 4.88 18.20 7.29
N GLU A 284 5.83 17.75 6.46
CA GLU A 284 7.14 17.25 6.91
C GLU A 284 7.90 18.30 7.73
N ILE A 285 7.94 19.53 7.26
CA ILE A 285 8.59 20.64 7.98
C ILE A 285 7.93 20.84 9.35
N VAL A 286 6.60 20.91 9.40
CA VAL A 286 5.87 21.10 10.66
C VAL A 286 6.05 19.90 11.59
N ALA A 287 5.99 18.68 11.06
CA ALA A 287 6.16 17.47 11.83
C ALA A 287 7.53 17.42 12.54
N TYR A 288 8.61 17.70 11.79
CA TYR A 288 9.96 17.71 12.38
C TYR A 288 10.24 18.88 13.33
N LEU A 289 9.45 19.95 13.29
CA LEU A 289 9.52 21.04 14.28
C LEU A 289 8.86 20.64 15.62
N VAL A 290 7.91 19.72 15.60
CA VAL A 290 7.10 19.32 16.75
C VAL A 290 7.59 18.02 17.39
N VAL A 291 8.12 17.11 16.60
CA VAL A 291 8.65 15.80 17.07
C VAL A 291 9.88 15.99 17.94
N ASP A 292 10.05 15.12 18.92
CA ASP A 292 11.23 15.11 19.78
C ASP A 292 12.52 15.01 18.96
N LYS A 293 13.50 15.84 19.32
CA LYS A 293 14.74 16.03 18.56
C LYS A 293 15.55 14.74 18.42
N GLU A 294 15.52 13.86 19.41
CA GLU A 294 16.27 12.62 19.39
C GLU A 294 15.84 11.69 18.26
N TRP A 295 14.53 11.60 18.00
CA TRP A 295 13.96 10.76 16.95
C TRP A 295 14.09 11.38 15.56
N ALA A 296 13.95 12.68 15.47
CA ALA A 296 14.25 13.40 14.23
C ALA A 296 15.71 13.18 13.81
N PHE A 297 16.63 13.15 14.76
CA PHE A 297 18.05 12.87 14.53
C PHE A 297 18.30 11.50 13.89
N LEU A 298 17.59 10.46 14.32
CA LEU A 298 17.73 9.11 13.74
C LEU A 298 17.52 9.12 12.22
N ILE A 299 16.50 9.84 11.76
CA ILE A 299 16.14 9.90 10.35
C ILE A 299 16.99 10.92 9.61
N LEU A 300 17.16 12.12 10.17
CA LEU A 300 17.84 13.22 9.48
C LEU A 300 19.35 13.08 9.46
N PHE A 301 19.96 12.56 10.51
CA PHE A 301 21.42 12.50 10.66
C PHE A 301 21.93 11.09 10.90
N GLY A 302 21.06 10.16 11.25
CA GLY A 302 21.39 8.76 11.51
C GLY A 302 21.54 7.94 10.21
N PRO A 303 21.42 6.62 10.35
CA PRO A 303 21.64 5.67 9.26
C PRO A 303 20.61 5.76 8.13
N PHE A 304 19.42 6.26 8.41
CA PHE A 304 18.37 6.42 7.41
C PHE A 304 18.46 7.72 6.61
N LYS A 305 19.42 8.60 6.88
CA LYS A 305 19.57 9.91 6.23
C LYS A 305 19.59 9.85 4.70
N TYR A 306 20.31 8.90 4.12
CA TYR A 306 20.39 8.78 2.65
C TYR A 306 19.05 8.31 2.06
N LEU A 307 18.38 7.37 2.73
CA LEU A 307 17.06 6.93 2.31
C LEU A 307 16.03 8.06 2.44
N TYR A 308 16.10 8.86 3.51
CA TYR A 308 15.23 10.01 3.72
C TYR A 308 15.48 11.10 2.66
N PHE A 309 16.71 11.59 2.55
CA PHE A 309 16.99 12.72 1.66
C PHE A 309 16.98 12.33 0.17
N LEU A 310 17.61 11.22 -0.21
CA LEU A 310 17.73 10.82 -1.62
C LEU A 310 16.56 9.94 -2.06
N GLY A 311 16.14 8.99 -1.23
CA GLY A 311 15.06 8.07 -1.58
C GLY A 311 13.67 8.72 -1.48
N TYR A 312 13.42 9.47 -0.41
CA TYR A 312 12.09 10.04 -0.16
C TYR A 312 12.01 11.50 -0.59
N ILE A 313 12.73 12.43 0.05
CA ILE A 313 12.59 13.87 -0.21
C ILE A 313 12.93 14.21 -1.66
N LEU A 314 14.08 13.77 -2.15
CA LEU A 314 14.52 14.07 -3.52
C LEU A 314 13.57 13.46 -4.55
N LEU A 315 13.22 12.16 -4.42
CA LEU A 315 12.42 11.46 -5.42
C LEU A 315 10.92 11.75 -5.29
N ALA A 316 10.35 11.81 -4.07
CA ALA A 316 8.92 12.04 -3.93
C ALA A 316 8.51 13.53 -4.06
N MET A 317 9.41 14.45 -3.75
CA MET A 317 9.06 15.87 -3.66
C MET A 317 9.88 16.75 -4.59
N VAL A 318 11.22 16.81 -4.43
CA VAL A 318 12.06 17.82 -5.08
C VAL A 318 12.08 17.65 -6.60
N LEU A 319 12.45 16.46 -7.10
CA LEU A 319 12.51 16.24 -8.55
C LEU A 319 11.15 16.35 -9.24
N PRO A 320 10.07 15.73 -8.71
CA PRO A 320 8.74 15.91 -9.29
C PRO A 320 8.30 17.37 -9.30
N PHE A 321 8.53 18.12 -8.20
CA PHE A 321 8.18 19.53 -8.13
C PHE A 321 8.81 20.32 -9.27
N PHE A 322 10.14 20.23 -9.46
CA PHE A 322 10.83 20.96 -10.52
C PHE A 322 10.41 20.52 -11.93
N LEU A 323 10.06 19.26 -12.14
CA LEU A 323 9.58 18.76 -13.42
C LEU A 323 8.20 19.31 -13.80
N VAL A 324 7.32 19.53 -12.81
CA VAL A 324 5.93 19.92 -13.04
C VAL A 324 5.60 21.37 -12.64
N PHE A 325 6.52 22.10 -12.01
CA PHE A 325 6.33 23.47 -11.52
C PHE A 325 5.84 24.42 -12.61
N ARG A 326 6.48 24.35 -13.79
CA ARG A 326 6.06 25.17 -14.92
C ARG A 326 5.08 24.39 -15.82
N PRO A 327 4.03 25.06 -16.34
CA PRO A 327 3.21 24.47 -17.37
C PRO A 327 4.08 23.95 -18.52
N THR A 328 3.90 22.70 -18.91
CA THR A 328 4.71 22.10 -19.95
C THR A 328 3.82 21.41 -20.99
N LYS A 329 4.17 21.56 -22.26
CA LYS A 329 3.58 20.75 -23.34
C LYS A 329 4.25 19.38 -23.44
N SER A 330 5.35 19.16 -22.73
CA SER A 330 6.07 17.91 -22.71
C SER A 330 5.50 16.98 -21.63
N TYR A 331 4.55 16.15 -22.01
CA TYR A 331 3.94 15.17 -21.10
C TYR A 331 4.95 14.18 -20.50
N TRP A 332 6.09 13.97 -21.17
CA TRP A 332 7.17 13.14 -20.64
C TRP A 332 7.69 13.63 -19.27
N LYS A 333 7.74 14.94 -19.06
CA LYS A 333 8.13 15.49 -17.74
C LYS A 333 7.14 15.12 -16.64
N ILE A 334 5.85 15.10 -16.97
CA ILE A 334 4.80 14.71 -16.03
C ILE A 334 4.88 13.20 -15.74
N VAL A 335 5.13 12.38 -16.76
CA VAL A 335 5.33 10.93 -16.59
C VAL A 335 6.56 10.65 -15.72
N LEU A 336 7.67 11.34 -15.96
CA LEU A 336 8.87 11.19 -15.15
C LEU A 336 8.66 11.63 -13.71
N ALA A 337 7.96 12.74 -13.49
CA ALA A 337 7.54 13.18 -12.15
C ALA A 337 6.66 12.12 -11.48
N SER A 338 5.74 11.52 -12.22
CA SER A 338 4.87 10.44 -11.74
C SER A 338 5.67 9.20 -11.34
N ILE A 339 6.66 8.80 -12.11
CA ILE A 339 7.57 7.70 -11.76
C ILE A 339 8.35 8.02 -10.47
N PHE A 340 8.85 9.24 -10.36
CA PHE A 340 9.58 9.65 -9.17
C PHE A 340 8.69 9.68 -7.91
N THR A 341 7.44 10.15 -8.01
CA THR A 341 6.50 10.11 -6.87
C THR A 341 6.15 8.68 -6.46
N ILE A 342 6.06 7.74 -7.41
CA ILE A 342 5.84 6.31 -7.13
C ILE A 342 7.01 5.74 -6.33
N VAL A 343 8.23 5.90 -6.85
CA VAL A 343 9.44 5.34 -6.23
C VAL A 343 9.72 6.02 -4.89
N GLY A 344 9.65 7.34 -4.85
CA GLY A 344 9.88 8.10 -3.62
C GLY A 344 8.80 7.87 -2.57
N GLY A 345 7.54 7.70 -2.97
CA GLY A 345 6.46 7.33 -2.07
C GLY A 345 6.67 5.95 -1.45
N TYR A 346 7.16 4.97 -2.24
CA TYR A 346 7.54 3.66 -1.72
C TYR A 346 8.71 3.76 -0.72
N ALA A 347 9.75 4.52 -1.06
CA ALA A 347 10.87 4.77 -0.17
C ALA A 347 10.43 5.42 1.15
N GLY A 348 9.46 6.35 1.11
CA GLY A 348 8.88 6.94 2.30
C GLY A 348 8.13 5.93 3.18
N ARG A 349 7.39 4.99 2.60
CA ARG A 349 6.73 3.90 3.36
C ARG A 349 7.73 2.92 3.96
N TYR A 350 8.73 2.54 3.18
CA TYR A 350 9.83 1.72 3.67
C TYR A 350 10.53 2.38 4.86
N LEU A 351 10.89 3.65 4.71
CA LEU A 351 11.52 4.43 5.77
C LEU A 351 10.65 4.51 7.03
N PHE A 352 9.35 4.76 6.88
CA PHE A 352 8.42 4.84 8.00
C PHE A 352 8.36 3.53 8.79
N VAL A 353 8.31 2.39 8.11
CA VAL A 353 8.25 1.08 8.78
C VAL A 353 9.60 0.70 9.38
N TYR A 354 10.67 0.75 8.60
CA TYR A 354 11.98 0.33 9.07
C TYR A 354 12.62 1.31 10.04
N GLY A 355 12.42 2.61 9.84
CA GLY A 355 12.87 3.64 10.78
C GLY A 355 12.17 3.53 12.14
N GLY A 356 10.86 3.26 12.14
CA GLY A 356 10.14 3.01 13.39
C GLY A 356 10.56 1.71 14.07
N ASN A 357 10.85 0.66 13.32
CA ASN A 357 11.36 -0.61 13.87
C ASN A 357 12.79 -0.53 14.39
N ALA A 358 13.60 0.37 13.88
CA ALA A 358 14.98 0.50 14.31
C ALA A 358 15.12 0.86 15.78
N ASN A 359 14.06 1.45 16.37
CA ASN A 359 14.02 1.72 17.80
C ASN A 359 13.79 0.44 18.60
N PRO A 360 14.69 0.05 19.53
CA PRO A 360 14.53 -1.14 20.35
C PRO A 360 13.31 -1.02 21.28
N MET A 361 12.51 -2.09 21.36
CA MET A 361 11.28 -2.12 22.19
C MET A 361 11.54 -2.26 23.70
N SER A 362 12.73 -2.64 24.09
CA SER A 362 13.06 -2.83 25.49
C SER A 362 14.29 -2.03 25.86
N ASN A 363 14.24 -1.44 27.04
CA ASN A 363 15.40 -0.88 27.71
C ASN A 363 16.34 -2.03 28.13
N ARG A 364 16.82 -2.83 27.17
CA ARG A 364 17.62 -4.05 27.39
C ARG A 364 18.87 -3.80 28.23
N PHE A 365 19.28 -2.56 28.38
CA PHE A 365 20.52 -2.19 29.00
C PHE A 365 20.36 -1.33 30.28
N GLY A 366 19.15 -1.13 30.78
CA GLY A 366 18.92 -0.36 32.00
C GLY A 366 19.39 1.10 31.95
N VAL A 367 19.65 1.60 30.72
CA VAL A 367 20.07 2.97 30.47
C VAL A 367 18.83 3.74 30.08
N GLY A 368 18.39 4.68 30.93
CA GLY A 368 17.30 5.59 30.56
C GLY A 368 17.67 6.37 29.31
N TYR A 369 16.67 6.70 28.49
CA TYR A 369 16.81 7.48 27.25
C TYR A 369 17.60 8.77 27.38
N GLU A 370 17.81 9.26 28.58
CA GLU A 370 18.52 10.50 28.90
C GLU A 370 20.05 10.44 28.71
N LYS A 371 20.61 9.28 28.37
CA LYS A 371 22.08 9.10 28.31
C LYS A 371 22.63 8.63 26.95
N TYR A 372 21.85 8.63 25.90
CA TYR A 372 22.39 8.27 24.58
C TYR A 372 23.21 9.42 24.00
N ASP A 373 24.53 9.21 23.95
CA ASP A 373 25.36 9.97 23.02
C ASP A 373 24.96 9.61 21.58
N LEU A 374 24.85 10.61 20.72
CA LEU A 374 24.43 10.46 19.32
C LEU A 374 25.20 9.37 18.55
N TYR A 375 26.42 9.08 18.97
CA TYR A 375 27.28 8.05 18.39
C TYR A 375 26.94 6.63 18.88
N ASP A 376 26.46 6.49 20.11
CA ASP A 376 26.03 5.19 20.68
C ASP A 376 24.64 4.78 20.19
N ILE A 377 23.78 5.74 19.86
CA ILE A 377 22.46 5.48 19.31
C ILE A 377 22.57 4.62 18.03
N ALA A 378 23.51 4.92 17.14
CA ALA A 378 23.68 4.19 15.88
C ALA A 378 24.06 2.71 16.09
N SER A 379 24.74 2.35 17.18
CA SER A 379 25.13 0.98 17.51
C SER A 379 24.03 0.16 18.18
N THR A 380 23.03 0.81 18.76
CA THR A 380 21.91 0.15 19.47
C THR A 380 20.69 -0.10 18.60
N PHE A 381 20.64 0.44 17.38
CA PHE A 381 19.52 0.25 16.47
C PHE A 381 19.57 -1.08 15.74
N ASN A 382 18.44 -1.78 15.73
CA ASN A 382 18.26 -2.99 14.93
C ASN A 382 18.00 -2.64 13.45
N TYR A 383 19.01 -2.89 12.61
CA TYR A 383 18.84 -2.82 11.16
C TYR A 383 18.36 -4.16 10.63
N ALA A 384 17.05 -4.28 10.46
CA ALA A 384 16.53 -5.40 9.72
C ALA A 384 16.72 -5.16 8.21
N HIS A 385 17.23 -6.17 7.53
CA HIS A 385 17.27 -6.19 6.08
C HIS A 385 16.13 -7.08 5.56
N PRO A 386 15.48 -6.70 4.44
CA PRO A 386 14.49 -7.56 3.81
C PRO A 386 15.11 -8.91 3.42
N HIS A 387 14.41 -10.00 3.72
CA HIS A 387 14.77 -11.31 3.23
C HIS A 387 14.44 -11.43 1.74
N LEU A 388 15.17 -12.27 0.99
CA LEU A 388 14.93 -12.44 -0.44
C LEU A 388 13.50 -12.89 -0.75
N GLY A 389 12.94 -13.79 0.06
CA GLY A 389 11.55 -14.22 -0.05
C GLY A 389 10.54 -13.06 0.09
N GLU A 390 10.80 -12.11 0.99
CA GLU A 390 9.97 -10.90 1.12
C GLU A 390 10.01 -10.05 -0.15
N ILE A 391 11.21 -9.87 -0.74
CA ILE A 391 11.39 -9.13 -1.98
C ILE A 391 10.63 -9.81 -3.13
N PHE A 392 10.68 -11.14 -3.23
CA PHE A 392 9.95 -11.89 -4.25
C PHE A 392 8.44 -11.74 -4.11
N ILE A 393 7.91 -11.74 -2.89
CA ILE A 393 6.48 -11.51 -2.64
C ILE A 393 6.08 -10.09 -3.03
N VAL A 394 6.90 -9.10 -2.69
CA VAL A 394 6.65 -7.70 -3.06
C VAL A 394 6.66 -7.51 -4.59
N ILE A 395 7.63 -8.08 -5.29
CA ILE A 395 7.65 -8.07 -6.75
C ILE A 395 6.43 -8.79 -7.32
N GLY A 396 6.06 -9.93 -6.74
CA GLY A 396 4.90 -10.71 -7.14
C GLY A 396 3.57 -9.99 -6.92
N SER A 397 3.48 -9.10 -5.93
CA SER A 397 2.29 -8.28 -5.71
C SER A 397 1.98 -7.35 -6.90
N ILE A 398 3.00 -6.93 -7.65
CA ILE A 398 2.81 -6.20 -8.93
C ILE A 398 2.11 -7.10 -9.95
N GLY A 399 2.41 -8.40 -9.96
CA GLY A 399 1.71 -9.39 -10.79
C GLY A 399 0.21 -9.46 -10.46
N ILE A 400 -0.15 -9.36 -9.18
CA ILE A 400 -1.57 -9.30 -8.76
C ILE A 400 -2.24 -8.03 -9.32
N VAL A 401 -1.59 -6.87 -9.24
CA VAL A 401 -2.12 -5.62 -9.83
C VAL A 401 -2.41 -5.81 -11.32
N LEU A 402 -1.43 -6.35 -12.06
CA LEU A 402 -1.56 -6.55 -13.51
C LEU A 402 -2.67 -7.55 -13.85
N ALA A 403 -2.76 -8.65 -13.11
CA ALA A 403 -3.77 -9.69 -13.34
C ALA A 403 -5.18 -9.15 -13.07
N VAL A 404 -5.41 -8.59 -11.89
CA VAL A 404 -6.74 -8.08 -11.49
C VAL A 404 -7.17 -6.96 -12.45
N TYR A 405 -6.30 -5.98 -12.71
CA TYR A 405 -6.61 -4.91 -13.66
C TYR A 405 -6.97 -5.47 -15.04
N LYS A 406 -6.17 -6.43 -15.55
CA LYS A 406 -6.40 -7.00 -16.88
C LYS A 406 -7.68 -7.82 -16.97
N ILE A 407 -8.06 -8.51 -15.89
CA ILE A 407 -9.35 -9.20 -15.80
C ILE A 407 -10.49 -8.18 -15.96
N PHE A 408 -10.48 -7.09 -15.19
CA PHE A 408 -11.49 -6.04 -15.29
C PHE A 408 -11.53 -5.42 -16.71
N ASP A 409 -10.37 -5.09 -17.28
CA ASP A 409 -10.28 -4.51 -18.61
C ASP A 409 -10.82 -5.44 -19.70
N SER A 410 -10.48 -6.73 -19.61
CA SER A 410 -10.96 -7.71 -20.60
C SER A 410 -12.46 -7.97 -20.50
N LEU A 411 -13.02 -7.95 -19.30
CA LEU A 411 -14.45 -8.18 -19.08
C LEU A 411 -15.30 -6.94 -19.38
N PHE A 412 -14.85 -5.75 -18.99
CA PHE A 412 -15.68 -4.55 -18.95
C PHE A 412 -15.18 -3.39 -19.81
N ASP A 413 -14.04 -3.54 -20.52
CA ASP A 413 -13.44 -2.45 -21.33
C ASP A 413 -13.27 -1.16 -20.52
N ILE A 414 -12.66 -1.27 -19.35
CA ILE A 414 -12.50 -0.16 -18.40
C ILE A 414 -11.49 0.87 -18.87
N ALA A 415 -10.57 0.50 -19.77
CA ALA A 415 -9.61 1.41 -20.39
C ALA A 415 -10.28 2.41 -21.37
N ARG A 416 -11.55 2.20 -21.73
CA ARG A 416 -12.31 3.11 -22.58
C ARG A 416 -12.77 4.33 -21.79
N LEU A 417 -12.49 5.52 -22.32
CA LEU A 417 -13.08 6.76 -21.80
C LEU A 417 -14.58 6.75 -22.06
N ARG A 418 -15.39 7.07 -21.05
CA ARG A 418 -16.85 7.06 -21.09
C ARG A 418 -17.36 8.48 -20.92
N ASP A 419 -18.49 8.81 -21.55
CA ASP A 419 -19.15 10.09 -21.30
C ASP A 419 -19.70 10.10 -19.87
N SER A 420 -19.47 11.22 -19.17
CA SER A 420 -20.01 11.46 -17.80
C SER A 420 -21.54 11.40 -17.81
N HIS A 421 -22.11 10.87 -16.77
CA HIS A 421 -23.58 10.72 -16.60
C HIS A 421 -24.29 12.04 -16.36
#